data_41f951ce884c9b26aba2c8fd7dff631c
#
_entry.id   41f951ce884c9b26aba2c8fd7dff631c
#
_cell.length_a   1.000
_cell.length_b   1.000
_cell.length_c   1.000
_cell.angle_alpha   90.00
_cell.angle_beta   90.00
_cell.angle_gamma   90.00
#
_symmetry.space_group_name_H-M   'P 1'
#
loop_
_entity.id
_entity.type
_entity.pdbx_description
1 polymer ?
#
loop_
_entity_poly.entity_id
_entity_poly.type
_entity_poly.pdbx_seq_one_letter_code
_entity_poly.pdbx_strand_id
1 'polypeptide(L)'
;MKRVLPWLQGLRKNLSFLRGNLLILTLSWMVWYPVLRMLEPYDKLYMQDLGATPFVIGSVAALSTVVVAFIRIPGGYIADRFGRKKIIVTMTFIVASTYLFYAFAPTWEWILFGALISNFCMIYQPALMAMRADSVSPEKRGTGFALADFLPMLLSIPAPVISGYLVSNIGRVDGMRLAYLVTVGMGVVGAFIRLLLKETLPEKKPETDTENLSGFREDFKRQYLDATKFVFKFLPHLVLIYVIFEFGFTGCYWFFQIFAVNFLGVSDGDWGVVYMLSLVVYLATVVPIGVLVDKVGRRKLMLTLTGIVFFSCFLFASTPQGSEYTLTLILVAFPMLMLANVAMFNVFPVLEADLVPREKRGRVSAILFLLSGIAGAAGQVLAGFAYERIGPRFPFVLLAALIFVDFVLIIMLVKEPREREL
;
A
#
# COMPACT_ATOMS: atom_id res chain seq x y z
N MET A 1 -35.63 -24.23 -2.22
CA MET A 1 -35.63 -22.92 -2.89
C MET A 1 -36.26 -21.76 -2.10
N LYS A 2 -37.31 -21.94 -1.27
CA LYS A 2 -37.97 -20.81 -0.53
C LYS A 2 -37.14 -20.15 0.61
N ARG A 3 -36.04 -20.74 1.10
CA ARG A 3 -35.18 -20.14 2.16
C ARG A 3 -34.04 -19.23 1.64
N VAL A 4 -33.73 -19.26 0.36
CA VAL A 4 -32.66 -18.47 -0.25
C VAL A 4 -33.12 -17.04 -0.57
N LEU A 5 -34.42 -16.86 -0.85
CA LEU A 5 -35.01 -15.56 -1.22
C LEU A 5 -34.91 -14.46 -0.14
N PRO A 6 -35.21 -14.74 1.15
CA PRO A 6 -35.09 -13.72 2.20
C PRO A 6 -33.66 -13.28 2.46
N TRP A 7 -32.69 -14.21 2.35
CA TRP A 7 -31.26 -13.91 2.50
C TRP A 7 -30.75 -13.03 1.34
N LEU A 8 -31.13 -13.32 0.10
CA LEU A 8 -30.82 -12.50 -1.08
C LEU A 8 -31.48 -11.11 -1.01
N GLN A 9 -32.70 -11.02 -0.47
CA GLN A 9 -33.37 -9.74 -0.25
C GLN A 9 -32.69 -8.91 0.84
N GLY A 10 -32.24 -9.55 1.92
CA GLY A 10 -31.42 -8.94 2.97
C GLY A 10 -30.08 -8.43 2.43
N LEU A 11 -29.36 -9.23 1.63
CA LEU A 11 -28.16 -8.84 0.93
C LEU A 11 -28.40 -7.65 -0.01
N ARG A 12 -29.44 -7.69 -0.83
CA ARG A 12 -29.79 -6.59 -1.74
C ARG A 12 -30.12 -5.30 -1.02
N LYS A 13 -30.75 -5.36 0.15
CA LYS A 13 -31.02 -4.20 1.01
C LYS A 13 -29.75 -3.68 1.65
N ASN A 14 -28.89 -4.58 2.13
CA ASN A 14 -27.61 -4.24 2.76
C ASN A 14 -26.55 -3.76 1.76
N LEU A 15 -26.62 -4.17 0.48
CA LEU A 15 -25.74 -3.73 -0.61
C LEU A 15 -26.31 -2.54 -1.40
N SER A 16 -27.44 -1.97 -0.97
CA SER A 16 -28.13 -0.87 -1.67
C SER A 16 -27.28 0.41 -1.81
N PHE A 17 -26.20 0.55 -1.02
CA PHE A 17 -25.27 1.67 -1.09
C PHE A 17 -24.16 1.48 -2.15
N LEU A 18 -23.92 0.24 -2.62
CA LEU A 18 -23.01 -0.02 -3.76
C LEU A 18 -23.72 0.39 -5.05
N ARG A 19 -23.76 1.69 -5.33
CA ARG A 19 -24.41 2.27 -6.52
C ARG A 19 -23.57 3.41 -7.09
N GLY A 20 -23.87 3.80 -8.32
CA GLY A 20 -23.23 4.93 -9.00
C GLY A 20 -21.70 4.79 -9.04
N ASN A 21 -20.99 5.85 -8.72
CA ASN A 21 -19.53 5.88 -8.81
C ASN A 21 -18.86 4.86 -7.88
N LEU A 22 -19.41 4.60 -6.68
CA LEU A 22 -18.81 3.61 -5.78
C LEU A 22 -18.81 2.21 -6.42
N LEU A 23 -19.90 1.80 -7.03
CA LEU A 23 -19.98 0.51 -7.73
C LEU A 23 -19.00 0.45 -8.92
N ILE A 24 -18.93 1.50 -9.73
CA ILE A 24 -18.01 1.58 -10.87
C ILE A 24 -16.56 1.48 -10.40
N LEU A 25 -16.19 2.20 -9.35
CA LEU A 25 -14.86 2.13 -8.77
C LEU A 25 -14.56 0.74 -8.22
N THR A 26 -15.49 0.13 -7.49
CA THR A 26 -15.34 -1.24 -6.97
C THR A 26 -15.15 -2.24 -8.10
N LEU A 27 -15.97 -2.21 -9.15
CA LEU A 27 -15.84 -3.08 -10.31
C LEU A 27 -14.49 -2.87 -11.03
N SER A 28 -14.06 -1.62 -11.21
CA SER A 28 -12.76 -1.34 -11.82
C SER A 28 -11.60 -1.92 -10.98
N TRP A 29 -11.69 -1.88 -9.65
CA TRP A 29 -10.70 -2.47 -8.76
C TRP A 29 -10.78 -4.01 -8.72
N MET A 30 -11.97 -4.61 -8.86
CA MET A 30 -12.12 -6.07 -8.96
C MET A 30 -11.42 -6.64 -10.20
N VAL A 31 -11.30 -5.86 -11.26
CA VAL A 31 -10.55 -6.22 -12.47
C VAL A 31 -9.05 -5.95 -12.30
N TRP A 32 -8.68 -4.84 -11.67
CA TRP A 32 -7.30 -4.36 -11.59
C TRP A 32 -6.49 -5.01 -10.46
N TYR A 33 -7.06 -5.18 -9.26
CA TYR A 33 -6.34 -5.69 -8.10
C TYR A 33 -5.75 -7.09 -8.30
N PRO A 34 -6.49 -8.08 -8.84
CA PRO A 34 -5.92 -9.41 -9.05
C PRO A 34 -4.65 -9.40 -9.89
N VAL A 35 -4.64 -8.63 -10.99
CA VAL A 35 -3.45 -8.58 -11.87
C VAL A 35 -2.28 -7.87 -11.23
N LEU A 36 -2.51 -6.85 -10.38
CA LEU A 36 -1.43 -6.25 -9.59
C LEU A 36 -0.84 -7.24 -8.60
N ARG A 37 -1.68 -8.07 -7.95
CA ARG A 37 -1.24 -9.09 -7.00
C ARG A 37 -0.55 -10.28 -7.68
N MET A 38 -0.74 -10.49 -8.98
CA MET A 38 0.09 -11.42 -9.77
C MET A 38 1.54 -10.93 -9.90
N LEU A 39 1.75 -9.63 -10.03
CA LEU A 39 3.08 -9.06 -10.26
C LEU A 39 3.93 -9.02 -8.99
N GLU A 40 3.32 -8.68 -7.87
CA GLU A 40 3.97 -8.30 -6.62
C GLU A 40 4.95 -9.35 -6.07
N PRO A 41 4.71 -10.67 -6.13
CA PRO A 41 5.66 -11.68 -5.66
C PRO A 41 6.94 -11.81 -6.47
N TYR A 42 6.95 -11.36 -7.72
CA TYR A 42 8.03 -11.66 -8.67
C TYR A 42 8.62 -10.43 -9.37
N ASP A 43 8.05 -9.24 -9.18
CA ASP A 43 8.47 -8.03 -9.90
C ASP A 43 9.94 -7.64 -9.67
N LYS A 44 10.47 -7.85 -8.46
CA LYS A 44 11.88 -7.56 -8.14
C LYS A 44 12.82 -8.70 -8.55
N LEU A 45 12.34 -9.93 -8.52
CA LEU A 45 13.05 -11.07 -9.10
C LEU A 45 13.20 -10.91 -10.62
N TYR A 46 12.12 -10.51 -11.30
CA TYR A 46 12.15 -10.18 -12.73
C TYR A 46 13.12 -9.05 -13.04
N MET A 47 13.09 -7.98 -12.23
CA MET A 47 14.02 -6.86 -12.39
C MET A 47 15.48 -7.30 -12.22
N GLN A 48 15.73 -8.24 -11.29
CA GLN A 48 17.06 -8.83 -11.07
C GLN A 48 17.50 -9.69 -12.25
N ASP A 49 16.59 -10.49 -12.83
CA ASP A 49 16.85 -11.30 -14.03
C ASP A 49 17.14 -10.42 -15.27
N LEU A 50 16.68 -9.16 -15.28
CA LEU A 50 17.02 -8.13 -16.27
C LEU A 50 18.30 -7.35 -15.95
N GLY A 51 19.09 -7.81 -14.98
CA GLY A 51 20.42 -7.27 -14.68
C GLY A 51 20.46 -6.23 -13.56
N ALA A 52 19.36 -5.98 -12.82
CA ALA A 52 19.40 -5.08 -11.68
C ALA A 52 20.07 -5.74 -10.47
N THR A 53 21.04 -5.04 -9.87
CA THR A 53 21.60 -5.45 -8.58
C THR A 53 20.64 -5.11 -7.42
N PRO A 54 20.79 -5.72 -6.24
CA PRO A 54 20.00 -5.36 -5.06
C PRO A 54 20.07 -3.86 -4.72
N PHE A 55 21.24 -3.24 -4.89
CA PHE A 55 21.36 -1.78 -4.69
C PHE A 55 20.54 -0.98 -5.70
N VAL A 56 20.54 -1.38 -6.97
CA VAL A 56 19.73 -0.75 -8.01
C VAL A 56 18.24 -0.91 -7.69
N ILE A 57 17.79 -2.11 -7.28
CA ILE A 57 16.39 -2.37 -6.90
C ILE A 57 15.96 -1.45 -5.75
N GLY A 58 16.78 -1.35 -4.72
CA GLY A 58 16.53 -0.44 -3.59
C GLY A 58 16.46 1.02 -4.01
N SER A 59 17.37 1.45 -4.90
CA SER A 59 17.41 2.82 -5.41
C SER A 59 16.20 3.17 -6.27
N VAL A 60 15.75 2.26 -7.13
CA VAL A 60 14.54 2.43 -7.97
C VAL A 60 13.29 2.49 -7.08
N ALA A 61 13.21 1.63 -6.06
CA ALA A 61 12.12 1.65 -5.10
C ALA A 61 12.08 2.97 -4.32
N ALA A 62 13.24 3.44 -3.84
CA ALA A 62 13.36 4.71 -3.13
C ALA A 62 12.93 5.90 -3.99
N LEU A 63 13.40 5.96 -5.23
CA LEU A 63 12.99 7.02 -6.16
C LEU A 63 11.48 6.99 -6.42
N SER A 64 10.90 5.82 -6.59
CA SER A 64 9.46 5.62 -6.73
C SER A 64 8.69 6.13 -5.51
N THR A 65 9.15 5.80 -4.31
CA THR A 65 8.55 6.23 -3.04
C THR A 65 8.59 7.75 -2.90
N VAL A 66 9.72 8.37 -3.21
CA VAL A 66 9.88 9.84 -3.18
C VAL A 66 8.96 10.52 -4.20
N VAL A 67 8.93 10.04 -5.44
CA VAL A 67 8.04 10.61 -6.48
C VAL A 67 6.58 10.56 -6.03
N VAL A 68 6.10 9.43 -5.51
CA VAL A 68 4.72 9.30 -5.03
C VAL A 68 4.44 10.22 -3.84
N ALA A 69 5.38 10.37 -2.92
CA ALA A 69 5.21 11.26 -1.75
C ALA A 69 5.01 12.73 -2.17
N PHE A 70 5.77 13.19 -3.15
CA PHE A 70 5.67 14.58 -3.62
C PHE A 70 4.50 14.82 -4.57
N ILE A 71 4.19 13.88 -5.49
CA ILE A 71 3.18 14.10 -6.52
C ILE A 71 1.75 14.16 -5.98
N ARG A 72 1.48 13.54 -4.84
CA ARG A 72 0.16 13.57 -4.20
C ARG A 72 -0.22 14.96 -3.70
N ILE A 73 0.75 15.81 -3.35
CA ILE A 73 0.50 17.15 -2.83
C ILE A 73 -0.26 18.03 -3.84
N PRO A 74 0.20 18.21 -5.10
CA PRO A 74 -0.53 18.98 -6.10
C PRO A 74 -1.76 18.25 -6.66
N GLY A 75 -1.87 16.94 -6.45
CA GLY A 75 -2.91 16.09 -7.05
C GLY A 75 -4.32 16.55 -6.70
N GLY A 76 -4.57 16.92 -5.44
CA GLY A 76 -5.87 17.41 -5.01
C GLY A 76 -6.28 18.71 -5.73
N TYR A 77 -5.38 19.68 -5.80
CA TYR A 77 -5.63 20.95 -6.48
C TYR A 77 -5.90 20.78 -7.99
N ILE A 78 -5.10 19.94 -8.64
CA ILE A 78 -5.25 19.67 -10.08
C ILE A 78 -6.59 18.96 -10.34
N ALA A 79 -6.98 18.03 -9.48
CA ALA A 79 -8.23 17.33 -9.61
C ALA A 79 -9.47 18.24 -9.49
N ASP A 80 -9.44 19.16 -8.54
CA ASP A 80 -10.55 20.09 -8.33
C ASP A 80 -10.64 21.16 -9.44
N ARG A 81 -9.54 21.44 -10.15
CA ARG A 81 -9.49 22.39 -11.27
C ARG A 81 -9.93 21.78 -12.60
N PHE A 82 -9.45 20.57 -12.93
CA PHE A 82 -9.61 19.94 -14.24
C PHE A 82 -10.77 18.92 -14.32
N GLY A 83 -11.42 18.66 -13.17
CA GLY A 83 -12.47 17.64 -13.05
C GLY A 83 -11.91 16.28 -12.62
N ARG A 84 -12.53 15.70 -11.60
CA ARG A 84 -12.07 14.45 -11.00
C ARG A 84 -12.18 13.26 -11.95
N LYS A 85 -13.32 13.12 -12.62
CA LYS A 85 -13.54 12.03 -13.60
C LYS A 85 -12.47 12.04 -14.68
N LYS A 86 -12.21 13.20 -15.29
CA LYS A 86 -11.26 13.33 -16.40
C LYS A 86 -9.87 12.87 -15.99
N ILE A 87 -9.37 13.33 -14.84
CA ILE A 87 -8.06 12.97 -14.34
C ILE A 87 -7.98 11.48 -14.01
N ILE A 88 -8.98 10.94 -13.27
CA ILE A 88 -9.00 9.52 -12.91
C ILE A 88 -8.93 8.64 -14.16
N VAL A 89 -9.77 8.91 -15.17
CA VAL A 89 -9.82 8.11 -16.38
C VAL A 89 -8.54 8.21 -17.18
N THR A 90 -8.07 9.44 -17.46
CA THR A 90 -6.86 9.66 -18.27
C THR A 90 -5.64 9.03 -17.64
N MET A 91 -5.42 9.27 -16.34
CA MET A 91 -4.27 8.70 -15.62
C MET A 91 -4.36 7.17 -15.55
N THR A 92 -5.56 6.59 -15.43
CA THR A 92 -5.72 5.14 -15.44
C THR A 92 -5.28 4.53 -16.77
N PHE A 93 -5.66 5.12 -17.90
CA PHE A 93 -5.19 4.66 -19.22
C PHE A 93 -3.67 4.75 -19.33
N ILE A 94 -3.08 5.86 -18.89
CA ILE A 94 -1.62 6.03 -18.93
C ILE A 94 -0.95 4.97 -18.05
N VAL A 95 -1.40 4.78 -16.79
CA VAL A 95 -0.85 3.75 -15.90
C VAL A 95 -0.96 2.36 -16.51
N ALA A 96 -2.11 2.00 -17.09
CA ALA A 96 -2.26 0.71 -17.79
C ALA A 96 -1.24 0.54 -18.90
N SER A 97 -1.00 1.60 -19.68
CA SER A 97 -0.03 1.59 -20.79
C SER A 97 1.42 1.52 -20.31
N THR A 98 1.75 2.02 -19.10
CA THR A 98 3.13 1.95 -18.58
C THR A 98 3.61 0.52 -18.36
N TYR A 99 2.70 -0.42 -18.12
CA TYR A 99 3.07 -1.83 -18.01
C TYR A 99 3.59 -2.46 -19.30
N LEU A 100 3.42 -1.80 -20.45
CA LEU A 100 4.11 -2.19 -21.70
C LEU A 100 5.64 -2.05 -21.57
N PHE A 101 6.12 -1.03 -20.85
CA PHE A 101 7.56 -0.88 -20.61
C PHE A 101 8.11 -2.06 -19.81
N TYR A 102 7.31 -2.63 -18.90
CA TYR A 102 7.70 -3.82 -18.14
C TYR A 102 7.59 -5.09 -18.98
N ALA A 103 6.51 -5.24 -19.76
CA ALA A 103 6.28 -6.43 -20.59
C ALA A 103 7.36 -6.60 -21.68
N PHE A 104 7.84 -5.50 -22.26
CA PHE A 104 8.84 -5.50 -23.30
C PHE A 104 10.23 -5.05 -22.83
N ALA A 105 10.47 -5.04 -21.53
CA ALA A 105 11.76 -4.63 -20.98
C ALA A 105 12.89 -5.55 -21.43
N PRO A 106 13.91 -5.05 -22.16
CA PRO A 106 15.14 -5.78 -22.41
C PRO A 106 16.11 -5.71 -21.22
N THR A 107 16.03 -4.64 -20.43
CA THR A 107 16.87 -4.38 -19.26
C THR A 107 16.06 -3.65 -18.18
N TRP A 108 16.58 -3.60 -16.95
CA TRP A 108 15.88 -3.01 -15.81
C TRP A 108 15.59 -1.50 -15.94
N GLU A 109 16.32 -0.77 -16.76
CA GLU A 109 16.11 0.67 -16.99
C GLU A 109 14.73 0.96 -17.61
N TRP A 110 14.22 0.05 -18.41
CA TRP A 110 12.86 0.16 -18.97
C TRP A 110 11.80 0.07 -17.87
N ILE A 111 12.03 -0.79 -16.87
CA ILE A 111 11.19 -0.89 -15.70
C ILE A 111 11.23 0.41 -14.90
N LEU A 112 12.42 0.98 -14.67
CA LEU A 112 12.57 2.28 -14.02
C LEU A 112 11.77 3.37 -14.75
N PHE A 113 11.89 3.45 -16.06
CA PHE A 113 11.18 4.45 -16.86
C PHE A 113 9.65 4.28 -16.75
N GLY A 114 9.15 3.04 -16.89
CA GLY A 114 7.74 2.73 -16.70
C GLY A 114 7.24 3.06 -15.28
N ALA A 115 8.05 2.75 -14.26
CA ALA A 115 7.75 3.05 -12.86
C ALA A 115 7.64 4.56 -12.59
N LEU A 116 8.57 5.35 -13.13
CA LEU A 116 8.55 6.81 -12.96
C LEU A 116 7.30 7.43 -13.57
N ILE A 117 6.90 7.02 -14.79
CA ILE A 117 5.68 7.51 -15.43
C ILE A 117 4.45 7.07 -14.60
N SER A 118 4.37 5.80 -14.21
CA SER A 118 3.28 5.26 -13.42
C SER A 118 3.14 6.00 -12.07
N ASN A 119 4.25 6.21 -11.36
CA ASN A 119 4.26 6.91 -10.08
C ASN A 119 3.88 8.40 -10.23
N PHE A 120 4.30 9.05 -11.31
CA PHE A 120 3.87 10.42 -11.62
C PHE A 120 2.35 10.48 -11.84
N CYS A 121 1.78 9.48 -12.52
CA CYS A 121 0.34 9.39 -12.72
C CYS A 121 -0.44 9.19 -11.42
N MET A 122 0.18 8.81 -10.28
CA MET A 122 -0.50 8.74 -8.98
C MET A 122 -1.07 10.08 -8.50
N ILE A 123 -0.83 11.16 -9.20
CA ILE A 123 -1.47 12.46 -9.02
C ILE A 123 -3.01 12.38 -8.99
N TYR A 124 -3.62 11.34 -9.56
CA TYR A 124 -5.07 11.12 -9.54
C TYR A 124 -5.62 10.56 -8.21
N GLN A 125 -4.76 10.06 -7.32
CA GLN A 125 -5.18 9.40 -6.09
C GLN A 125 -6.06 10.28 -5.17
N PRO A 126 -5.75 11.57 -4.92
CA PRO A 126 -6.62 12.45 -4.16
C PRO A 126 -8.00 12.62 -4.78
N ALA A 127 -8.06 12.72 -6.12
CA ALA A 127 -9.33 12.79 -6.87
C ALA A 127 -10.20 11.54 -6.67
N LEU A 128 -9.55 10.37 -6.72
CA LEU A 128 -10.20 9.08 -6.51
C LEU A 128 -10.81 8.99 -5.10
N MET A 129 -10.03 9.36 -4.08
CA MET A 129 -10.49 9.35 -2.69
C MET A 129 -11.64 10.33 -2.45
N ALA A 130 -11.57 11.53 -3.01
CA ALA A 130 -12.64 12.53 -2.92
C ALA A 130 -13.92 12.04 -3.64
N MET A 131 -13.82 11.55 -4.87
CA MET A 131 -14.96 11.00 -5.60
C MET A 131 -15.61 9.82 -4.86
N ARG A 132 -14.81 8.97 -4.25
CA ARG A 132 -15.26 7.84 -3.42
C ARG A 132 -16.03 8.32 -2.19
N ALA A 133 -15.52 9.35 -1.50
CA ALA A 133 -16.16 9.95 -0.33
C ALA A 133 -17.49 10.64 -0.66
N ASP A 134 -17.57 11.32 -1.81
CA ASP A 134 -18.77 12.00 -2.28
C ASP A 134 -19.86 11.02 -2.77
N SER A 135 -19.46 9.79 -3.08
CA SER A 135 -20.36 8.76 -3.61
C SER A 135 -21.11 7.96 -2.54
N VAL A 136 -20.83 8.21 -1.26
CA VAL A 136 -21.42 7.47 -0.12
C VAL A 136 -21.86 8.45 0.95
N SER A 137 -23.09 8.25 1.49
CA SER A 137 -23.58 9.06 2.60
C SER A 137 -22.66 8.90 3.83
N PRO A 138 -22.45 9.96 4.62
CA PRO A 138 -21.55 9.95 5.77
C PRO A 138 -21.74 8.77 6.72
N GLU A 139 -22.99 8.37 6.96
CA GLU A 139 -23.37 7.29 7.88
C GLU A 139 -22.96 5.90 7.38
N LYS A 140 -22.80 5.74 6.06
CA LYS A 140 -22.48 4.46 5.40
C LYS A 140 -21.06 4.40 4.83
N ARG A 141 -20.26 5.46 4.99
CA ARG A 141 -18.89 5.52 4.43
C ARG A 141 -18.00 4.38 4.92
N GLY A 142 -18.01 4.09 6.22
CA GLY A 142 -17.20 3.02 6.80
C GLY A 142 -17.51 1.66 6.16
N THR A 143 -18.76 1.25 6.18
CA THR A 143 -19.19 -0.04 5.59
C THR A 143 -19.00 -0.06 4.08
N GLY A 144 -19.30 1.07 3.39
CA GLY A 144 -19.17 1.18 1.95
C GLY A 144 -17.72 1.04 1.49
N PHE A 145 -16.79 1.69 2.16
CA PHE A 145 -15.37 1.61 1.84
C PHE A 145 -14.80 0.23 2.18
N ALA A 146 -15.15 -0.32 3.37
CA ALA A 146 -14.69 -1.64 3.75
C ALA A 146 -15.09 -2.70 2.71
N LEU A 147 -16.32 -2.69 2.22
CA LEU A 147 -16.79 -3.65 1.23
C LEU A 147 -16.17 -3.41 -0.15
N ALA A 148 -16.02 -2.13 -0.54
CA ALA A 148 -15.39 -1.76 -1.81
C ALA A 148 -13.91 -2.15 -1.87
N ASP A 149 -13.21 -2.24 -0.72
CA ASP A 149 -11.84 -2.69 -0.64
C ASP A 149 -11.73 -4.21 -0.46
N PHE A 150 -12.67 -4.81 0.29
CA PHE A 150 -12.70 -6.25 0.58
C PHE A 150 -12.92 -7.10 -0.69
N LEU A 151 -13.87 -6.72 -1.55
CA LEU A 151 -14.23 -7.51 -2.73
C LEU A 151 -13.08 -7.67 -3.74
N PRO A 152 -12.37 -6.58 -4.15
CA PRO A 152 -11.20 -6.71 -5.02
C PRO A 152 -10.09 -7.55 -4.40
N MET A 153 -9.89 -7.40 -3.09
CA MET A 153 -8.85 -8.13 -2.38
C MET A 153 -9.16 -9.63 -2.27
N LEU A 154 -10.41 -9.99 -2.01
CA LEU A 154 -10.86 -11.38 -2.00
C LEU A 154 -10.61 -12.07 -3.35
N LEU A 155 -10.91 -11.39 -4.45
CA LEU A 155 -10.66 -11.90 -5.81
C LEU A 155 -9.16 -12.01 -6.14
N SER A 156 -8.31 -11.29 -5.40
CA SER A 156 -6.87 -11.29 -5.62
C SER A 156 -6.14 -12.45 -4.96
N ILE A 157 -6.80 -13.19 -4.05
CA ILE A 157 -6.16 -14.28 -3.29
C ILE A 157 -5.46 -15.30 -4.19
N PRO A 158 -6.06 -15.83 -5.28
CA PRO A 158 -5.39 -16.84 -6.11
C PRO A 158 -4.30 -16.26 -7.03
N ALA A 159 -4.22 -14.95 -7.18
CA ALA A 159 -3.36 -14.31 -8.18
C ALA A 159 -1.85 -14.63 -8.01
N PRO A 160 -1.26 -14.66 -6.81
CA PRO A 160 0.13 -15.05 -6.62
C PRO A 160 0.44 -16.49 -7.04
N VAL A 161 -0.51 -17.42 -6.86
CA VAL A 161 -0.34 -18.80 -7.29
C VAL A 161 -0.42 -18.91 -8.81
N ILE A 162 -1.30 -18.14 -9.45
CA ILE A 162 -1.39 -18.08 -10.91
C ILE A 162 -0.07 -17.59 -11.50
N SER A 163 0.50 -16.51 -10.97
CA SER A 163 1.81 -16.04 -11.43
C SER A 163 2.95 -17.00 -11.09
N GLY A 164 2.91 -17.65 -9.92
CA GLY A 164 3.84 -18.71 -9.56
C GLY A 164 3.82 -19.87 -10.56
N TYR A 165 2.63 -20.29 -10.98
CA TYR A 165 2.46 -21.32 -12.00
C TYR A 165 3.05 -20.87 -13.36
N LEU A 166 2.77 -19.63 -13.80
CA LEU A 166 3.34 -19.10 -15.04
C LEU A 166 4.86 -19.07 -14.99
N VAL A 167 5.42 -18.48 -13.94
CA VAL A 167 6.87 -18.35 -13.75
C VAL A 167 7.57 -19.73 -13.71
N SER A 168 6.98 -20.70 -13.01
CA SER A 168 7.56 -22.04 -12.89
C SER A 168 7.54 -22.83 -14.19
N ASN A 169 6.53 -22.62 -15.07
CA ASN A 169 6.36 -23.44 -16.29
C ASN A 169 7.04 -22.85 -17.53
N ILE A 170 7.05 -21.52 -17.67
CA ILE A 170 7.61 -20.86 -18.87
C ILE A 170 8.83 -20.00 -18.57
N GLY A 171 9.33 -20.05 -17.33
CA GLY A 171 10.46 -19.26 -16.88
C GLY A 171 10.05 -17.87 -16.37
N ARG A 172 10.90 -17.30 -15.50
CA ARG A 172 10.55 -16.07 -14.77
C ARG A 172 10.41 -14.87 -15.71
N VAL A 173 11.32 -14.70 -16.67
CA VAL A 173 11.28 -13.55 -17.59
C VAL A 173 10.04 -13.61 -18.45
N ASP A 174 9.77 -14.72 -19.12
CA ASP A 174 8.63 -14.83 -20.04
C ASP A 174 7.29 -14.92 -19.28
N GLY A 175 7.27 -15.58 -18.12
CA GLY A 175 6.11 -15.62 -17.24
C GLY A 175 5.69 -14.24 -16.74
N MET A 176 6.68 -13.42 -16.36
CA MET A 176 6.41 -12.05 -15.92
C MET A 176 6.02 -11.12 -17.09
N ARG A 177 6.65 -11.27 -18.27
CA ARG A 177 6.21 -10.55 -19.48
C ARG A 177 4.76 -10.81 -19.81
N LEU A 178 4.33 -12.09 -19.76
CA LEU A 178 2.93 -12.46 -19.96
C LEU A 178 2.04 -11.86 -18.87
N ALA A 179 2.44 -11.92 -17.60
CA ALA A 179 1.69 -11.32 -16.50
C ALA A 179 1.53 -9.80 -16.68
N TYR A 180 2.57 -9.10 -17.12
CA TYR A 180 2.48 -7.66 -17.44
C TYR A 180 1.56 -7.38 -18.63
N LEU A 181 1.57 -8.19 -19.69
CA LEU A 181 0.63 -8.05 -20.82
C LEU A 181 -0.82 -8.26 -20.38
N VAL A 182 -1.09 -9.25 -19.54
CA VAL A 182 -2.41 -9.45 -18.92
C VAL A 182 -2.79 -8.22 -18.09
N THR A 183 -1.83 -7.64 -17.35
CA THR A 183 -2.06 -6.43 -16.55
C THR A 183 -2.40 -5.23 -17.44
N VAL A 184 -1.75 -5.05 -18.58
CA VAL A 184 -2.11 -4.02 -19.58
C VAL A 184 -3.56 -4.22 -20.03
N GLY A 185 -3.93 -5.42 -20.48
CA GLY A 185 -5.28 -5.72 -20.95
C GLY A 185 -6.36 -5.44 -19.90
N MET A 186 -6.17 -5.99 -18.69
CA MET A 186 -7.11 -5.80 -17.58
C MET A 186 -7.12 -4.35 -17.08
N GLY A 187 -5.98 -3.66 -17.11
CA GLY A 187 -5.88 -2.25 -16.81
C GLY A 187 -6.68 -1.37 -17.77
N VAL A 188 -6.60 -1.66 -19.05
CA VAL A 188 -7.41 -0.98 -20.10
C VAL A 188 -8.90 -1.26 -19.87
N VAL A 189 -9.30 -2.51 -19.56
CA VAL A 189 -10.68 -2.83 -19.19
C VAL A 189 -11.12 -2.02 -17.97
N GLY A 190 -10.29 -1.95 -16.93
CA GLY A 190 -10.55 -1.12 -15.75
C GLY A 190 -10.71 0.36 -16.09
N ALA A 191 -9.92 0.89 -17.03
CA ALA A 191 -10.02 2.26 -17.50
C ALA A 191 -11.34 2.50 -18.28
N PHE A 192 -11.75 1.56 -19.11
CA PHE A 192 -13.07 1.62 -19.79
C PHE A 192 -14.24 1.60 -18.80
N ILE A 193 -14.19 0.77 -17.76
CA ILE A 193 -15.19 0.79 -16.68
C ILE A 193 -15.25 2.17 -16.03
N ARG A 194 -14.10 2.83 -15.81
CA ARG A 194 -14.03 4.18 -15.21
C ARG A 194 -14.58 5.28 -16.12
N LEU A 195 -14.75 5.06 -17.43
CA LEU A 195 -15.46 6.00 -18.30
C LEU A 195 -16.93 6.21 -17.89
N LEU A 196 -17.54 5.19 -17.24
CA LEU A 196 -18.89 5.25 -16.72
C LEU A 196 -19.05 6.14 -15.48
N LEU A 197 -17.94 6.58 -14.85
CA LEU A 197 -17.97 7.50 -13.71
C LEU A 197 -18.72 8.78 -14.07
N LYS A 198 -19.44 9.31 -13.08
CA LYS A 198 -20.08 10.63 -13.16
C LYS A 198 -19.24 11.64 -12.38
N GLU A 199 -19.08 12.83 -12.93
CA GLU A 199 -18.39 13.92 -12.23
C GLU A 199 -19.12 14.25 -10.92
N THR A 200 -18.33 14.49 -9.86
CA THR A 200 -18.87 14.82 -8.53
C THR A 200 -18.70 16.30 -8.17
N LEU A 201 -17.85 17.02 -8.92
CA LEU A 201 -17.73 18.45 -8.75
C LEU A 201 -18.94 19.16 -9.35
N PRO A 202 -19.49 20.21 -8.70
CA PRO A 202 -20.49 21.06 -9.32
C PRO A 202 -19.91 21.73 -10.57
N GLU A 203 -20.75 21.93 -11.59
CA GLU A 203 -20.36 22.69 -12.79
C GLU A 203 -19.90 24.11 -12.34
N LYS A 204 -18.58 24.32 -12.27
CA LYS A 204 -18.03 25.64 -12.07
C LYS A 204 -18.26 26.46 -13.33
N LYS A 205 -18.97 27.58 -13.22
CA LYS A 205 -18.79 28.69 -14.15
C LYS A 205 -17.30 29.05 -14.13
N PRO A 206 -16.70 29.36 -15.29
CA PRO A 206 -15.32 29.80 -15.34
C PRO A 206 -15.19 31.14 -14.59
N GLU A 207 -14.95 31.08 -13.30
CA GLU A 207 -14.48 32.23 -12.55
C GLU A 207 -13.02 32.43 -12.93
N THR A 208 -12.76 33.55 -13.58
CA THR A 208 -11.43 34.11 -13.86
C THR A 208 -10.80 34.62 -12.57
N ASP A 209 -10.62 33.71 -11.60
CA ASP A 209 -9.89 34.03 -10.36
C ASP A 209 -8.40 33.82 -10.55
N THR A 210 -7.75 34.72 -11.30
CA THR A 210 -6.30 34.90 -11.26
C THR A 210 -5.85 35.70 -10.00
N GLU A 211 -6.79 36.17 -9.19
CA GLU A 211 -6.50 37.17 -8.13
C GLU A 211 -6.06 36.57 -6.77
N ASN A 212 -6.10 35.23 -6.54
CA ASN A 212 -5.80 34.69 -5.20
C ASN A 212 -4.74 33.62 -5.11
N LEU A 213 -3.89 33.43 -6.12
CA LEU A 213 -2.80 32.42 -6.03
C LEU A 213 -1.75 32.82 -4.96
N SER A 214 -1.51 34.11 -4.73
CA SER A 214 -0.60 34.59 -3.69
C SER A 214 -1.18 34.38 -2.30
N GLY A 215 -2.43 34.73 -2.06
CA GLY A 215 -3.12 34.54 -0.79
C GLY A 215 -3.26 33.03 -0.45
N PHE A 216 -3.64 32.22 -1.42
CA PHE A 216 -3.68 30.73 -1.25
C PHE A 216 -2.31 30.15 -0.88
N ARG A 217 -1.23 30.60 -1.53
CA ARG A 217 0.13 30.13 -1.26
C ARG A 217 0.60 30.52 0.16
N GLU A 218 0.27 31.67 0.63
CA GLU A 218 0.60 32.14 1.99
C GLU A 218 -0.21 31.40 3.04
N ASP A 219 -1.51 31.24 2.84
CA ASP A 219 -2.38 30.48 3.74
C ASP A 219 -2.01 29.00 3.78
N PHE A 220 -1.71 28.39 2.63
CA PHE A 220 -1.20 27.03 2.55
C PHE A 220 0.10 26.89 3.34
N LYS A 221 1.08 27.76 3.08
CA LYS A 221 2.37 27.75 3.78
C LYS A 221 2.19 27.91 5.29
N ARG A 222 1.36 28.86 5.73
CA ARG A 222 1.07 29.09 7.14
C ARG A 222 0.44 27.88 7.81
N GLN A 223 -0.57 27.30 7.18
CA GLN A 223 -1.29 26.13 7.71
C GLN A 223 -0.41 24.87 7.81
N TYR A 224 0.47 24.63 6.84
CA TYR A 224 1.42 23.54 6.91
C TYR A 224 2.54 23.78 7.92
N LEU A 225 3.02 25.00 8.06
CA LEU A 225 3.99 25.35 9.09
C LEU A 225 3.42 25.13 10.50
N ASP A 226 2.17 25.53 10.73
CA ASP A 226 1.49 25.32 12.02
C ASP A 226 1.27 23.83 12.31
N ALA A 227 0.89 23.05 11.30
CA ALA A 227 0.77 21.61 11.44
C ALA A 227 2.13 20.94 11.72
N THR A 228 3.20 21.37 11.05
CA THR A 228 4.56 20.89 11.29
C THR A 228 5.03 21.20 12.71
N LYS A 229 4.82 22.42 13.19
CA LYS A 229 5.11 22.80 14.58
C LYS A 229 4.31 21.92 15.57
N PHE A 230 3.05 21.66 15.28
CA PHE A 230 2.21 20.80 16.10
C PHE A 230 2.76 19.37 16.15
N VAL A 231 3.14 18.77 15.01
CA VAL A 231 3.69 17.43 14.92
C VAL A 231 4.95 17.29 15.77
N PHE A 232 5.94 18.16 15.58
CA PHE A 232 7.20 18.06 16.32
C PHE A 232 7.10 18.47 17.79
N LYS A 233 6.12 19.29 18.17
CA LYS A 233 5.91 19.70 19.57
C LYS A 233 5.11 18.68 20.37
N PHE A 234 4.04 18.13 19.80
CA PHE A 234 3.07 17.30 20.54
C PHE A 234 3.13 15.80 20.20
N LEU A 235 3.65 15.45 19.01
CA LEU A 235 3.68 14.07 18.52
C LEU A 235 5.08 13.55 18.19
N PRO A 236 6.19 14.01 18.82
CA PRO A 236 7.53 13.58 18.43
C PRO A 236 7.73 12.07 18.62
N HIS A 237 7.08 11.48 19.61
CA HIS A 237 7.11 10.04 19.87
C HIS A 237 6.43 9.22 18.77
N LEU A 238 5.31 9.72 18.22
CA LEU A 238 4.64 9.07 17.10
C LEU A 238 5.46 9.18 15.82
N VAL A 239 6.06 10.36 15.56
CA VAL A 239 6.97 10.55 14.43
C VAL A 239 8.12 9.57 14.51
N LEU A 240 8.73 9.40 15.68
CA LEU A 240 9.88 8.52 15.87
C LEU A 240 9.52 7.06 15.56
N ILE A 241 8.45 6.55 16.17
CA ILE A 241 7.96 5.18 15.95
C ILE A 241 7.64 4.97 14.45
N TYR A 242 6.91 5.91 13.85
CA TYR A 242 6.49 5.79 12.45
C TYR A 242 7.68 5.82 11.49
N VAL A 243 8.64 6.69 11.71
CA VAL A 243 9.86 6.83 10.90
C VAL A 243 10.75 5.59 11.03
N ILE A 244 10.95 5.04 12.23
CA ILE A 244 11.76 3.83 12.44
C ILE A 244 11.10 2.63 11.78
N PHE A 245 9.80 2.48 11.97
CA PHE A 245 9.04 1.39 11.36
C PHE A 245 9.14 1.42 9.83
N GLU A 246 8.84 2.57 9.21
CA GLU A 246 8.86 2.72 7.76
C GLU A 246 10.28 2.57 7.18
N PHE A 247 11.29 3.10 7.86
CA PHE A 247 12.68 2.92 7.47
C PHE A 247 13.05 1.43 7.42
N GLY A 248 12.66 0.65 8.43
CA GLY A 248 12.95 -0.78 8.50
C GLY A 248 12.06 -1.60 7.57
N PHE A 249 10.75 -1.52 7.75
CA PHE A 249 9.80 -2.39 7.07
C PHE A 249 9.70 -2.08 5.57
N THR A 250 9.43 -0.84 5.21
CA THR A 250 9.37 -0.41 3.81
C THR A 250 10.73 -0.52 3.14
N GLY A 251 11.81 -0.29 3.90
CA GLY A 251 13.18 -0.51 3.46
C GLY A 251 13.44 -1.94 3.00
N CYS A 252 13.00 -2.93 3.76
CA CYS A 252 13.25 -4.34 3.47
C CYS A 252 12.18 -5.00 2.59
N TYR A 253 11.02 -4.36 2.38
CA TYR A 253 9.84 -4.96 1.76
C TYR A 253 10.13 -5.65 0.43
N TRP A 254 10.87 -5.00 -0.43
CA TRP A 254 11.19 -5.48 -1.78
C TRP A 254 12.25 -6.61 -1.80
N PHE A 255 12.94 -6.83 -0.69
CA PHE A 255 13.99 -7.83 -0.60
C PHE A 255 13.49 -9.18 -0.06
N PHE A 256 12.26 -9.26 0.50
CA PHE A 256 11.71 -10.53 0.98
C PHE A 256 11.64 -11.60 -0.11
N GLN A 257 11.18 -11.24 -1.31
CA GLN A 257 11.09 -12.15 -2.44
C GLN A 257 12.48 -12.60 -2.93
N ILE A 258 13.42 -11.67 -3.01
CA ILE A 258 14.80 -11.95 -3.43
C ILE A 258 15.48 -12.88 -2.42
N PHE A 259 15.30 -12.63 -1.14
CA PHE A 259 15.87 -13.44 -0.08
C PHE A 259 15.24 -14.85 -0.05
N ALA A 260 13.92 -14.96 -0.12
CA ALA A 260 13.24 -16.24 -0.07
C ALA A 260 13.60 -17.13 -1.28
N VAL A 261 13.54 -16.59 -2.48
CA VAL A 261 13.74 -17.37 -3.70
C VAL A 261 15.22 -17.55 -4.02
N ASN A 262 15.98 -16.47 -4.13
CA ASN A 262 17.36 -16.54 -4.62
C ASN A 262 18.38 -16.93 -3.55
N PHE A 263 18.13 -16.60 -2.27
CA PHE A 263 19.06 -16.93 -1.18
C PHE A 263 18.65 -18.20 -0.42
N LEU A 264 17.39 -18.30 0.02
CA LEU A 264 16.94 -19.48 0.79
C LEU A 264 16.61 -20.68 -0.10
N GLY A 265 16.41 -20.50 -1.42
CA GLY A 265 16.14 -21.56 -2.37
C GLY A 265 14.68 -22.02 -2.41
N VAL A 266 13.74 -21.17 -1.97
CA VAL A 266 12.30 -21.44 -2.12
C VAL A 266 11.95 -21.41 -3.61
N SER A 267 11.22 -22.42 -4.10
CA SER A 267 10.81 -22.43 -5.50
C SER A 267 9.86 -21.28 -5.84
N ASP A 268 9.86 -20.85 -7.09
CA ASP A 268 8.94 -19.79 -7.53
C ASP A 268 7.47 -20.16 -7.28
N GLY A 269 7.09 -21.44 -7.50
CA GLY A 269 5.74 -21.93 -7.23
C GLY A 269 5.38 -21.86 -5.75
N ASP A 270 6.26 -22.31 -4.86
CA ASP A 270 6.05 -22.28 -3.41
C ASP A 270 5.99 -20.83 -2.90
N TRP A 271 6.82 -19.91 -3.44
CA TRP A 271 6.76 -18.51 -3.09
C TRP A 271 5.40 -17.88 -3.44
N GLY A 272 4.80 -18.25 -4.56
CA GLY A 272 3.42 -17.84 -4.90
C GLY A 272 2.40 -18.31 -3.86
N VAL A 273 2.55 -19.54 -3.33
CA VAL A 273 1.69 -20.09 -2.25
C VAL A 273 1.91 -19.32 -0.94
N VAL A 274 3.17 -19.06 -0.56
CA VAL A 274 3.52 -18.27 0.63
C VAL A 274 2.89 -16.87 0.56
N TYR A 275 2.96 -16.23 -0.61
CA TYR A 275 2.39 -14.90 -0.80
C TYR A 275 0.86 -14.94 -0.77
N MET A 276 0.22 -15.93 -1.39
CA MET A 276 -1.23 -16.15 -1.30
C MET A 276 -1.67 -16.32 0.16
N LEU A 277 -0.96 -17.16 0.95
CA LEU A 277 -1.29 -17.36 2.36
C LEU A 277 -1.19 -16.04 3.15
N SER A 278 -0.24 -15.17 2.80
CA SER A 278 -0.10 -13.84 3.41
C SER A 278 -1.31 -12.95 3.13
N LEU A 279 -1.88 -12.99 1.92
CA LEU A 279 -3.10 -12.27 1.58
C LEU A 279 -4.31 -12.84 2.35
N VAL A 280 -4.39 -14.16 2.52
CA VAL A 280 -5.45 -14.81 3.31
C VAL A 280 -5.36 -14.35 4.77
N VAL A 281 -4.17 -14.41 5.37
CA VAL A 281 -3.94 -13.98 6.77
C VAL A 281 -4.27 -12.50 6.94
N TYR A 282 -3.82 -11.64 6.02
CA TYR A 282 -4.16 -10.22 6.04
C TYR A 282 -5.68 -10.01 6.00
N LEU A 283 -6.38 -10.62 5.05
CA LEU A 283 -7.82 -10.45 4.88
C LEU A 283 -8.62 -11.00 6.07
N ALA A 284 -8.18 -12.13 6.64
CA ALA A 284 -8.79 -12.74 7.81
C ALA A 284 -8.59 -11.90 9.09
N THR A 285 -7.53 -11.11 9.17
CA THR A 285 -7.16 -10.36 10.38
C THR A 285 -7.57 -8.90 10.35
N VAL A 286 -7.67 -8.27 9.18
CA VAL A 286 -7.93 -6.84 9.07
C VAL A 286 -9.24 -6.41 9.74
N VAL A 287 -10.32 -7.18 9.56
CA VAL A 287 -11.64 -6.88 10.17
C VAL A 287 -11.66 -7.17 11.68
N PRO A 288 -11.24 -8.36 12.16
CA PRO A 288 -11.14 -8.61 13.60
C PRO A 288 -10.25 -7.62 14.33
N ILE A 289 -9.09 -7.25 13.77
CA ILE A 289 -8.18 -6.29 14.38
C ILE A 289 -8.83 -4.91 14.46
N GLY A 290 -9.56 -4.46 13.44
CA GLY A 290 -10.31 -3.22 13.49
C GLY A 290 -11.34 -3.17 14.65
N VAL A 291 -12.02 -4.29 14.93
CA VAL A 291 -12.93 -4.40 16.09
C VAL A 291 -12.16 -4.47 17.41
N LEU A 292 -11.02 -5.15 17.44
CA LEU A 292 -10.20 -5.30 18.64
C LEU A 292 -9.54 -3.98 19.06
N VAL A 293 -9.22 -3.08 18.15
CA VAL A 293 -8.69 -1.73 18.46
C VAL A 293 -9.59 -1.01 19.45
N ASP A 294 -10.90 -1.11 19.26
CA ASP A 294 -11.87 -0.44 20.13
C ASP A 294 -12.08 -1.14 21.48
N LYS A 295 -11.90 -2.46 21.55
CA LYS A 295 -12.17 -3.27 22.76
C LYS A 295 -10.95 -3.42 23.67
N VAL A 296 -9.79 -3.66 23.09
CA VAL A 296 -8.55 -4.01 23.82
C VAL A 296 -7.70 -2.77 24.12
N GLY A 297 -7.87 -1.71 23.31
CA GLY A 297 -7.07 -0.48 23.37
C GLY A 297 -5.93 -0.48 22.34
N ARG A 298 -5.55 0.75 21.94
CA ARG A 298 -4.59 0.99 20.85
C ARG A 298 -3.20 0.51 21.23
N ARG A 299 -2.73 0.87 22.41
CA ARG A 299 -1.39 0.53 22.91
C ARG A 299 -1.16 -0.97 23.01
N LYS A 300 -2.11 -1.70 23.62
CA LYS A 300 -1.99 -3.16 23.80
C LYS A 300 -1.94 -3.87 22.45
N LEU A 301 -2.80 -3.44 21.52
CA LEU A 301 -2.85 -4.05 20.19
C LEU A 301 -1.59 -3.75 19.38
N MET A 302 -1.08 -2.50 19.43
CA MET A 302 0.20 -2.16 18.81
C MET A 302 1.34 -3.02 19.35
N LEU A 303 1.45 -3.19 20.67
CA LEU A 303 2.48 -4.04 21.28
C LEU A 303 2.35 -5.50 20.84
N THR A 304 1.14 -6.04 20.81
CA THR A 304 0.92 -7.42 20.36
C THR A 304 1.36 -7.61 18.90
N LEU A 305 0.91 -6.73 18.01
CA LEU A 305 1.25 -6.82 16.59
C LEU A 305 2.75 -6.58 16.34
N THR A 306 3.35 -5.57 16.97
CA THR A 306 4.79 -5.31 16.84
C THR A 306 5.62 -6.46 17.39
N GLY A 307 5.19 -7.09 18.49
CA GLY A 307 5.82 -8.29 19.03
C GLY A 307 5.76 -9.48 18.06
N ILE A 308 4.59 -9.73 17.45
CA ILE A 308 4.44 -10.78 16.42
C ILE A 308 5.36 -10.49 15.24
N VAL A 309 5.40 -9.25 14.76
CA VAL A 309 6.25 -8.84 13.64
C VAL A 309 7.72 -9.02 13.97
N PHE A 310 8.16 -8.66 15.19
CA PHE A 310 9.52 -8.89 15.64
C PHE A 310 9.92 -10.37 15.56
N PHE A 311 9.11 -11.26 16.16
CA PHE A 311 9.38 -12.70 16.11
C PHE A 311 9.38 -13.22 14.68
N SER A 312 8.48 -12.74 13.83
CA SER A 312 8.40 -13.13 12.43
C SER A 312 9.63 -12.68 11.64
N CYS A 313 10.10 -11.44 11.85
CA CYS A 313 11.35 -10.93 11.25
C CYS A 313 12.55 -11.79 11.68
N PHE A 314 12.63 -12.08 12.98
CA PHE A 314 13.72 -12.91 13.53
C PHE A 314 13.69 -14.32 12.94
N LEU A 315 12.51 -14.96 12.89
CA LEU A 315 12.32 -16.29 12.30
C LEU A 315 12.69 -16.29 10.82
N PHE A 316 12.24 -15.30 10.06
CA PHE A 316 12.53 -15.15 8.65
C PHE A 316 14.04 -14.97 8.39
N ALA A 317 14.70 -14.09 9.14
CA ALA A 317 16.14 -13.84 9.04
C ALA A 317 16.99 -15.06 9.44
N SER A 318 16.51 -15.86 10.40
CA SER A 318 17.21 -17.04 10.94
C SER A 318 16.94 -18.32 10.14
N THR A 319 16.01 -18.28 9.16
CA THR A 319 15.67 -19.46 8.35
C THR A 319 16.92 -20.03 7.69
N PRO A 320 17.18 -21.36 7.85
CA PRO A 320 18.34 -22.01 7.24
C PRO A 320 18.15 -22.13 5.72
N GLN A 321 19.26 -22.00 4.99
CA GLN A 321 19.27 -22.18 3.54
C GLN A 321 19.27 -23.66 3.18
N GLY A 322 18.42 -24.09 2.24
CA GLY A 322 18.44 -25.45 1.70
C GLY A 322 18.03 -26.55 2.67
N SER A 323 17.46 -26.21 3.83
CA SER A 323 16.94 -27.18 4.79
C SER A 323 15.54 -27.68 4.39
N GLU A 324 15.18 -28.90 4.76
CA GLU A 324 13.80 -29.42 4.61
C GLU A 324 12.75 -28.57 5.35
N TYR A 325 13.15 -27.82 6.39
CA TYR A 325 12.27 -26.93 7.15
C TYR A 325 12.16 -25.53 6.57
N THR A 326 12.97 -25.15 5.56
CA THR A 326 13.01 -23.78 5.00
C THR A 326 11.62 -23.31 4.57
N LEU A 327 10.92 -24.11 3.78
CA LEU A 327 9.58 -23.75 3.29
C LEU A 327 8.58 -23.64 4.44
N THR A 328 8.59 -24.59 5.39
CA THR A 328 7.69 -24.57 6.55
C THR A 328 7.88 -23.32 7.40
N LEU A 329 9.14 -22.95 7.66
CA LEU A 329 9.45 -21.75 8.43
C LEU A 329 8.98 -20.47 7.71
N ILE A 330 9.15 -20.41 6.39
CA ILE A 330 8.70 -19.25 5.57
C ILE A 330 7.18 -19.18 5.49
N LEU A 331 6.48 -20.33 5.36
CA LEU A 331 5.02 -20.40 5.38
C LEU A 331 4.41 -19.87 6.69
N VAL A 332 5.16 -19.88 7.78
CA VAL A 332 4.75 -19.29 9.05
C VAL A 332 5.22 -17.84 9.18
N ALA A 333 6.52 -17.60 8.96
CA ALA A 333 7.14 -16.31 9.22
C ALA A 333 6.58 -15.21 8.30
N PHE A 334 6.50 -15.42 7.00
CA PHE A 334 6.14 -14.36 6.06
C PHE A 334 4.67 -13.90 6.18
N PRO A 335 3.65 -14.78 6.29
CA PRO A 335 2.28 -14.34 6.56
C PRO A 335 2.11 -13.58 7.87
N MET A 336 2.80 -14.01 8.94
CA MET A 336 2.78 -13.30 10.22
C MET A 336 3.48 -11.94 10.12
N LEU A 337 4.56 -11.84 9.36
CA LEU A 337 5.27 -10.60 9.11
C LEU A 337 4.39 -9.59 8.36
N MET A 338 3.51 -10.06 7.48
CA MET A 338 2.55 -9.19 6.78
C MET A 338 1.48 -8.58 7.70
N LEU A 339 1.33 -9.04 8.94
CA LEU A 339 0.52 -8.36 9.96
C LEU A 339 1.05 -6.96 10.31
N ALA A 340 2.31 -6.65 9.99
CA ALA A 340 2.85 -5.30 10.08
C ALA A 340 1.99 -4.29 9.31
N ASN A 341 1.54 -4.67 8.11
CA ASN A 341 0.64 -3.82 7.32
C ASN A 341 -0.68 -3.54 8.05
N VAL A 342 -1.22 -4.55 8.77
CA VAL A 342 -2.45 -4.36 9.55
C VAL A 342 -2.23 -3.37 10.71
N ALA A 343 -1.11 -3.47 11.40
CA ALA A 343 -0.76 -2.54 12.48
C ALA A 343 -0.64 -1.10 11.94
N MET A 344 0.09 -0.92 10.85
CA MET A 344 0.37 0.39 10.27
C MET A 344 -0.85 1.05 9.63
N PHE A 345 -1.60 0.31 8.81
CA PHE A 345 -2.71 0.90 8.06
C PHE A 345 -4.04 0.92 8.81
N ASN A 346 -4.17 0.22 9.94
CA ASN A 346 -5.42 0.17 10.70
C ASN A 346 -5.31 0.66 12.13
N VAL A 347 -4.24 0.35 12.85
CA VAL A 347 -4.12 0.74 14.27
C VAL A 347 -3.49 2.12 14.42
N PHE A 348 -2.42 2.40 13.69
CA PHE A 348 -1.70 3.67 13.79
C PHE A 348 -2.57 4.89 13.38
N PRO A 349 -3.35 4.87 12.28
CA PRO A 349 -4.23 5.99 11.93
C PRO A 349 -5.33 6.27 12.96
N VAL A 350 -5.80 5.23 13.67
CA VAL A 350 -6.77 5.42 14.76
C VAL A 350 -6.12 6.15 15.92
N LEU A 351 -4.91 5.73 16.32
CA LEU A 351 -4.15 6.41 17.37
C LEU A 351 -3.84 7.87 16.99
N GLU A 352 -3.45 8.12 15.73
CA GLU A 352 -3.23 9.45 15.20
C GLU A 352 -4.51 10.30 15.30
N ALA A 353 -5.66 9.75 14.87
CA ALA A 353 -6.94 10.44 14.91
C ALA A 353 -7.40 10.78 16.34
N ASP A 354 -7.05 9.95 17.33
CA ASP A 354 -7.36 10.21 18.74
C ASP A 354 -6.49 11.32 19.35
N LEU A 355 -5.31 11.58 18.81
CA LEU A 355 -4.34 12.56 19.33
C LEU A 355 -4.33 13.88 18.57
N VAL A 356 -4.94 13.95 17.38
CA VAL A 356 -4.89 15.13 16.50
C VAL A 356 -6.27 15.78 16.42
N PRO A 357 -6.39 17.13 16.71
CA PRO A 357 -7.62 17.88 16.53
C PRO A 357 -8.17 17.74 15.10
N ARG A 358 -9.51 17.68 14.98
CA ARG A 358 -10.21 17.42 13.69
C ARG A 358 -9.75 18.38 12.56
N GLU A 359 -9.55 19.66 12.88
CA GLU A 359 -9.17 20.68 11.90
C GLU A 359 -7.75 20.50 11.35
N LYS A 360 -6.89 19.77 12.05
CA LYS A 360 -5.47 19.56 11.67
C LYS A 360 -5.19 18.20 11.11
N ARG A 361 -6.10 17.20 11.25
CA ARG A 361 -5.87 15.78 10.90
C ARG A 361 -5.29 15.61 9.51
N GLY A 362 -5.94 16.15 8.49
CA GLY A 362 -5.48 15.95 7.11
C GLY A 362 -4.05 16.46 6.84
N ARG A 363 -3.66 17.58 7.49
CA ARG A 363 -2.32 18.17 7.33
C ARG A 363 -1.27 17.41 8.13
N VAL A 364 -1.61 16.97 9.33
CA VAL A 364 -0.74 16.14 10.19
C VAL A 364 -0.49 14.81 9.49
N SER A 365 -1.53 14.12 9.01
CA SER A 365 -1.38 12.88 8.23
C SER A 365 -0.51 13.06 7.00
N ALA A 366 -0.64 14.19 6.28
CA ALA A 366 0.19 14.47 5.12
C ALA A 366 1.68 14.65 5.50
N ILE A 367 1.95 15.30 6.63
CA ILE A 367 3.32 15.48 7.13
C ILE A 367 3.92 14.14 7.58
N LEU A 368 3.16 13.36 8.35
CA LEU A 368 3.59 12.01 8.77
C LEU A 368 3.86 11.13 7.55
N PHE A 369 2.98 11.12 6.55
CA PHE A 369 3.16 10.38 5.31
C PHE A 369 4.42 10.81 4.53
N LEU A 370 4.72 12.11 4.48
CA LEU A 370 5.94 12.63 3.84
C LEU A 370 7.20 12.18 4.59
N LEU A 371 7.21 12.31 5.93
CA LEU A 371 8.35 11.89 6.76
C LEU A 371 8.59 10.39 6.66
N SER A 372 7.53 9.58 6.70
CA SER A 372 7.61 8.13 6.55
C SER A 372 8.09 7.73 5.15
N GLY A 373 7.60 8.40 4.11
CA GLY A 373 8.04 8.16 2.74
C GLY A 373 9.54 8.43 2.55
N ILE A 374 10.06 9.53 3.12
CA ILE A 374 11.50 9.82 3.09
C ILE A 374 12.30 8.77 3.88
N ALA A 375 11.82 8.38 5.06
CA ALA A 375 12.46 7.34 5.87
C ALA A 375 12.46 5.97 5.14
N GLY A 376 11.33 5.57 4.58
CA GLY A 376 11.21 4.34 3.80
C GLY A 376 12.14 4.33 2.59
N ALA A 377 12.23 5.45 1.86
CA ALA A 377 13.14 5.59 0.73
C ALA A 377 14.62 5.45 1.15
N ALA A 378 15.01 6.09 2.25
CA ALA A 378 16.36 5.92 2.81
C ALA A 378 16.62 4.46 3.22
N GLY A 379 15.64 3.81 3.85
CA GLY A 379 15.67 2.40 4.20
C GLY A 379 15.85 1.48 3.00
N GLN A 380 15.14 1.74 1.88
CA GLN A 380 15.22 0.95 0.65
C GLN A 380 16.64 1.00 0.03
N VAL A 381 17.26 2.19 -0.02
CA VAL A 381 18.63 2.34 -0.51
C VAL A 381 19.60 1.60 0.39
N LEU A 382 19.47 1.78 1.73
CA LEU A 382 20.36 1.14 2.69
C LEU A 382 20.20 -0.39 2.69
N ALA A 383 18.96 -0.89 2.61
CA ALA A 383 18.70 -2.32 2.54
C ALA A 383 19.30 -2.94 1.26
N GLY A 384 19.16 -2.26 0.12
CA GLY A 384 19.78 -2.71 -1.14
C GLY A 384 21.31 -2.74 -1.06
N PHE A 385 21.92 -1.68 -0.53
CA PHE A 385 23.36 -1.61 -0.30
C PHE A 385 23.83 -2.72 0.66
N ALA A 386 23.14 -2.87 1.79
CA ALA A 386 23.51 -3.84 2.81
C ALA A 386 23.34 -5.30 2.30
N TYR A 387 22.27 -5.57 1.53
CA TYR A 387 22.04 -6.87 0.92
C TYR A 387 23.19 -7.25 -0.02
N GLU A 388 23.67 -6.29 -0.83
CA GLU A 388 24.72 -6.52 -1.84
C GLU A 388 26.12 -6.57 -1.22
N ARG A 389 26.44 -5.69 -0.25
CA ARG A 389 27.80 -5.48 0.26
C ARG A 389 28.11 -6.18 1.57
N ILE A 390 27.12 -6.36 2.43
CA ILE A 390 27.29 -6.99 3.75
C ILE A 390 26.83 -8.44 3.70
N GLY A 391 25.65 -8.66 3.10
CA GLY A 391 25.10 -9.99 2.92
C GLY A 391 23.58 -10.03 2.96
N PRO A 392 22.98 -11.06 2.35
CA PRO A 392 21.51 -11.15 2.14
C PRO A 392 20.70 -11.17 3.44
N ARG A 393 21.26 -11.65 4.56
CA ARG A 393 20.57 -11.70 5.87
C ARG A 393 20.56 -10.38 6.62
N PHE A 394 21.56 -9.53 6.37
CA PHE A 394 21.79 -8.33 7.19
C PHE A 394 20.59 -7.37 7.21
N PRO A 395 19.91 -7.04 6.07
CA PRO A 395 18.75 -6.16 6.10
C PRO A 395 17.64 -6.66 7.02
N PHE A 396 17.41 -7.98 7.08
CA PHE A 396 16.34 -8.57 7.89
C PHE A 396 16.70 -8.64 9.38
N VAL A 397 17.98 -8.83 9.70
CA VAL A 397 18.49 -8.72 11.09
C VAL A 397 18.35 -7.28 11.57
N LEU A 398 18.71 -6.31 10.72
CA LEU A 398 18.51 -4.89 11.02
C LEU A 398 17.04 -4.55 11.19
N LEU A 399 16.16 -5.07 10.31
CA LEU A 399 14.72 -4.90 10.44
C LEU A 399 14.21 -5.43 11.79
N ALA A 400 14.60 -6.65 12.17
CA ALA A 400 14.22 -7.22 13.46
C ALA A 400 14.69 -6.32 14.64
N ALA A 401 15.92 -5.80 14.58
CA ALA A 401 16.42 -4.88 15.58
C ALA A 401 15.63 -3.57 15.65
N LEU A 402 15.26 -2.99 14.50
CA LEU A 402 14.46 -1.77 14.44
C LEU A 402 13.03 -1.99 14.96
N ILE A 403 12.40 -3.10 14.63
CA ILE A 403 11.07 -3.47 15.15
C ILE A 403 11.14 -3.71 16.68
N PHE A 404 12.24 -4.26 17.19
CA PHE A 404 12.46 -4.38 18.64
C PHE A 404 12.58 -2.99 19.30
N VAL A 405 13.31 -2.06 18.67
CA VAL A 405 13.38 -0.67 19.14
C VAL A 405 11.98 -0.04 19.18
N ASP A 406 11.19 -0.21 18.12
CA ASP A 406 9.80 0.27 18.08
C ASP A 406 8.94 -0.35 19.19
N PHE A 407 9.08 -1.65 19.44
CA PHE A 407 8.39 -2.32 20.53
C PHE A 407 8.72 -1.67 21.89
N VAL A 408 9.98 -1.39 22.15
CA VAL A 408 10.44 -0.70 23.38
C VAL A 408 9.90 0.74 23.43
N LEU A 409 9.96 1.48 22.32
CA LEU A 409 9.44 2.84 22.25
C LEU A 409 7.93 2.90 22.50
N ILE A 410 7.16 1.95 21.98
CA ILE A 410 5.72 1.85 22.24
C ILE A 410 5.46 1.62 23.74
N ILE A 411 6.25 0.75 24.39
CA ILE A 411 6.15 0.53 25.84
C ILE A 411 6.40 1.84 26.61
N MET A 412 7.44 2.57 26.24
CA MET A 412 7.90 3.74 26.99
C MET A 412 7.09 5.01 26.72
N LEU A 413 6.69 5.23 25.45
CA LEU A 413 6.21 6.53 25.01
C LEU A 413 4.70 6.56 24.66
N VAL A 414 4.12 5.44 24.26
CA VAL A 414 2.68 5.41 23.89
C VAL A 414 1.84 5.19 25.13
N LYS A 415 0.98 6.16 25.44
CA LYS A 415 -0.04 6.04 26.50
C LYS A 415 -1.39 5.74 25.86
N GLU A 416 -2.20 4.93 26.52
CA GLU A 416 -3.58 4.72 26.09
C GLU A 416 -4.37 6.04 26.25
N PRO A 417 -5.04 6.53 25.20
CA PRO A 417 -5.89 7.71 25.31
C PRO A 417 -6.98 7.49 26.38
N ARG A 418 -7.08 8.39 27.37
CA ARG A 418 -8.01 8.24 28.52
C ARG A 418 -9.42 8.68 28.19
N GLU A 419 -9.61 9.57 27.24
CA GLU A 419 -10.92 10.08 26.83
C GLU A 419 -10.98 10.17 25.30
N ARG A 420 -12.09 9.71 24.74
CA ARG A 420 -12.42 9.99 23.34
C ARG A 420 -12.90 11.45 23.31
N GLU A 421 -12.17 12.35 22.66
CA GLU A 421 -12.79 13.59 22.22
C GLU A 421 -13.85 13.23 21.15
N LEU A 422 -15.10 13.26 21.60
CA LEU A 422 -16.30 12.99 20.80
C LEU A 422 -16.55 14.12 19.78
#